data_e3159747f960864dfa124f19af81cd3e
#
_entry.id   e3159747f960864dfa124f19af81cd3e
#
_cell.length_a   1.000
_cell.length_b   1.000
_cell.length_c   1.000
_cell.angle_alpha   90.00
_cell.angle_beta   90.00
_cell.angle_gamma   90.00
#
_symmetry.space_group_name_H-M   'P 1'
#
loop_
_entity.id
_entity.type
_entity.pdbx_description
1 polymer ?
#
loop_
_entity_poly.entity_id
_entity_poly.type
_entity_poly.pdbx_seq_one_letter_code
_entity_poly.pdbx_strand_id
1 'polypeptide(L)'
;VQSFPRPVRPGGVPIEVGGTSPPAIRRAARRGDGWLSLGLRGDRLTGAMRQLTDEASAAGREPAGIEVTLSGVTTSATVDRATLEEAAALGARRVVINLGSAELAAALDELGQAAQRTGLTPPD
;
A
#
# COMPACT_ATOMS: atom_id res chain seq x y z
N VAL A 1 -30.47 -3.60 1.42
CA VAL A 1 -29.83 -4.92 1.72
C VAL A 1 -29.06 -4.77 3.01
N GLN A 2 -29.36 -5.58 4.02
CA GLN A 2 -28.61 -5.63 5.27
C GLN A 2 -27.62 -6.80 5.18
N SER A 3 -26.34 -6.51 5.38
CA SER A 3 -25.28 -7.52 5.43
C SER A 3 -25.00 -7.91 6.89
N PHE A 4 -24.87 -9.21 7.15
CA PHE A 4 -24.49 -9.75 8.45
C PHE A 4 -23.28 -10.68 8.33
N PRO A 5 -22.38 -10.72 9.33
CA PRO A 5 -22.39 -9.93 10.57
C PRO A 5 -22.14 -8.45 10.33
N ARG A 6 -22.62 -7.59 11.23
CA ARG A 6 -22.32 -6.15 11.18
C ARG A 6 -20.84 -5.91 11.52
N PRO A 7 -20.19 -4.90 10.92
CA PRO A 7 -18.82 -4.53 11.28
C PRO A 7 -18.70 -4.22 12.78
N VAL A 8 -17.65 -4.72 13.41
CA VAL A 8 -17.35 -4.45 14.83
C VAL A 8 -16.86 -3.02 15.02
N ARG A 9 -16.23 -2.43 13.99
CA ARG A 9 -15.75 -1.05 14.05
C ARG A 9 -16.86 -0.06 13.74
N PRO A 10 -16.99 1.02 14.52
CA PRO A 10 -17.76 2.18 14.08
C PRO A 10 -17.21 2.71 12.74
N GLY A 11 -18.10 2.95 11.78
CA GLY A 11 -17.71 3.38 10.42
C GLY A 11 -17.52 2.25 9.40
N GLY A 12 -17.51 0.99 9.85
CA GLY A 12 -17.45 -0.16 8.94
C GLY A 12 -16.03 -0.68 8.67
N VAL A 13 -15.89 -1.49 7.62
CA VAL A 13 -14.62 -2.05 7.15
C VAL A 13 -13.92 -1.01 6.29
N PRO A 14 -12.62 -0.70 6.52
CA PRO A 14 -11.85 0.17 5.64
C PRO A 14 -11.82 -0.35 4.21
N ILE A 15 -12.00 0.54 3.24
CA ILE A 15 -12.03 0.20 1.81
C ILE A 15 -10.79 0.79 1.13
N GLU A 16 -9.90 -0.07 0.67
CA GLU A 16 -8.81 0.31 -0.23
C GLU A 16 -9.24 0.19 -1.69
N VAL A 17 -9.01 1.24 -2.46
CA VAL A 17 -9.30 1.25 -3.90
C VAL A 17 -8.02 0.95 -4.67
N GLY A 18 -8.02 -0.17 -5.40
CA GLY A 18 -6.89 -0.56 -6.25
C GLY A 18 -6.95 0.09 -7.63
N GLY A 19 -5.77 0.28 -8.21
CA GLY A 19 -5.59 0.70 -9.59
C GLY A 19 -4.75 1.95 -9.76
N THR A 20 -4.20 2.10 -10.97
CA THR A 20 -3.21 3.13 -11.32
C THR A 20 -3.73 4.12 -12.37
N SER A 21 -4.96 3.91 -12.85
CA SER A 21 -5.58 4.85 -13.78
C SER A 21 -6.09 6.11 -13.07
N PRO A 22 -6.11 7.27 -13.73
CA PRO A 22 -6.63 8.50 -13.14
C PRO A 22 -8.03 8.38 -12.52
N PRO A 23 -9.00 7.67 -13.12
CA PRO A 23 -10.29 7.43 -12.49
C PRO A 23 -10.22 6.58 -11.21
N ALA A 24 -9.29 5.59 -11.14
CA ALA A 24 -9.12 4.78 -9.94
C ALA A 24 -8.54 5.61 -8.78
N ILE A 25 -7.51 6.40 -9.05
CA ILE A 25 -6.90 7.32 -8.10
C ILE A 25 -7.94 8.32 -7.58
N ARG A 26 -8.76 8.88 -8.47
CA ARG A 26 -9.86 9.78 -8.09
C ARG A 26 -10.88 9.11 -7.17
N ARG A 27 -11.25 7.85 -7.43
CA ARG A 27 -12.16 7.11 -6.53
C ARG A 27 -11.55 6.89 -5.16
N ALA A 28 -10.27 6.49 -5.10
CA ALA A 28 -9.54 6.34 -3.84
C ALA A 28 -9.55 7.64 -3.05
N ALA A 29 -9.17 8.74 -3.70
CA ALA A 29 -9.11 10.06 -3.09
C ALA A 29 -10.45 10.52 -2.52
N ARG A 30 -11.53 10.32 -3.25
CA ARG A 30 -12.84 10.86 -2.90
C ARG A 30 -13.67 9.97 -1.98
N ARG A 31 -13.46 8.65 -1.98
CA ARG A 31 -14.36 7.68 -1.34
C ARG A 31 -13.66 6.54 -0.61
N GLY A 32 -12.37 6.27 -0.89
CA GLY A 32 -11.61 5.20 -0.26
C GLY A 32 -11.05 5.61 1.10
N ASP A 33 -10.81 4.65 1.96
CA ASP A 33 -9.98 4.81 3.16
C ASP A 33 -8.50 4.61 2.84
N GLY A 34 -8.21 3.97 1.70
CA GLY A 34 -6.87 3.78 1.19
C GLY A 34 -6.80 3.66 -0.33
N TRP A 35 -5.58 3.74 -0.84
CA TRP A 35 -5.23 3.52 -2.24
C TRP A 35 -4.14 2.46 -2.36
N LEU A 36 -4.41 1.42 -3.15
CA LEU A 36 -3.46 0.38 -3.51
C LEU A 36 -2.89 0.65 -4.90
N SER A 37 -1.64 1.10 -4.95
CA SER A 37 -0.88 1.27 -6.19
C SER A 37 -0.30 -0.07 -6.65
N LEU A 38 -0.40 -0.34 -7.95
CA LEU A 38 0.10 -1.56 -8.57
C LEU A 38 1.24 -1.23 -9.56
N GLY A 39 2.48 -1.54 -9.18
CA GLY A 39 3.65 -1.48 -10.07
C GLY A 39 4.09 -0.09 -10.55
N LEU A 40 3.56 0.99 -9.98
CA LEU A 40 4.05 2.34 -10.28
C LEU A 40 5.39 2.61 -9.60
N ARG A 41 6.30 3.28 -10.32
CA ARG A 41 7.63 3.64 -9.83
C ARG A 41 8.05 5.01 -10.39
N GLY A 42 9.06 5.62 -9.75
CA GLY A 42 9.65 6.88 -10.21
C GLY A 42 8.63 7.98 -10.44
N ASP A 43 8.78 8.75 -11.50
CA ASP A 43 7.93 9.90 -11.82
C ASP A 43 6.44 9.55 -11.96
N ARG A 44 6.13 8.32 -12.41
CA ARG A 44 4.73 7.86 -12.52
C ARG A 44 4.11 7.68 -11.14
N LEU A 45 4.84 7.15 -10.17
CA LEU A 45 4.38 7.04 -8.79
C LEU A 45 4.22 8.42 -8.16
N THR A 46 5.23 9.29 -8.31
CA THR A 46 5.18 10.67 -7.78
C THR A 46 4.01 11.45 -8.36
N GLY A 47 3.76 11.32 -9.66
CA GLY A 47 2.61 11.95 -10.33
C GLY A 47 1.27 11.44 -9.80
N ALA A 48 1.15 10.12 -9.59
CA ALA A 48 -0.05 9.50 -9.04
C ALA A 48 -0.31 9.91 -7.57
N MET A 49 0.75 10.01 -6.75
CA MET A 49 0.65 10.51 -5.37
C MET A 49 0.17 11.96 -5.32
N ARG A 50 0.70 12.80 -6.22
CA ARG A 50 0.24 14.19 -6.35
C ARG A 50 -1.23 14.24 -6.74
N GLN A 51 -1.65 13.46 -7.75
CA GLN A 51 -3.06 13.38 -8.15
C GLN A 51 -3.95 12.94 -6.99
N LEU A 52 -3.54 11.95 -6.20
CA LEU A 52 -4.29 11.48 -5.02
C LEU A 52 -4.52 12.62 -4.03
N THR A 53 -3.45 13.38 -3.72
CA THR A 53 -3.48 14.54 -2.82
C THR A 53 -4.41 15.64 -3.33
N ASP A 54 -4.28 16.02 -4.61
CA ASP A 54 -5.07 17.08 -5.22
C ASP A 54 -6.57 16.73 -5.25
N GLU A 55 -6.90 15.49 -5.65
CA GLU A 55 -8.29 15.01 -5.71
C GLU A 55 -8.92 14.85 -4.31
N ALA A 56 -8.13 14.48 -3.29
CA ALA A 56 -8.61 14.43 -1.91
C ALA A 56 -8.92 15.83 -1.39
N SER A 57 -7.99 16.76 -1.56
CA SER A 57 -8.15 18.16 -1.17
C SER A 57 -9.34 18.82 -1.87
N ALA A 58 -9.51 18.59 -3.18
CA ALA A 58 -10.65 19.07 -3.95
C ALA A 58 -11.99 18.48 -3.47
N ALA A 59 -11.97 17.31 -2.85
CA ALA A 59 -13.14 16.68 -2.25
C ALA A 59 -13.37 17.07 -0.78
N GLY A 60 -12.57 17.99 -0.24
CA GLY A 60 -12.65 18.42 1.16
C GLY A 60 -12.18 17.36 2.16
N ARG A 61 -11.33 16.41 1.70
CA ARG A 61 -10.77 15.36 2.54
C ARG A 61 -9.31 15.66 2.88
N GLU A 62 -8.90 15.25 4.07
CA GLU A 62 -7.50 15.32 4.47
C GLU A 62 -6.71 14.21 3.74
N PRO A 63 -5.72 14.55 2.88
CA PRO A 63 -4.95 13.55 2.14
C PRO A 63 -4.21 12.56 3.04
N ALA A 64 -3.71 13.01 4.20
CA ALA A 64 -3.01 12.17 5.17
C ALA A 64 -3.92 11.10 5.81
N GLY A 65 -5.23 11.24 5.70
CA GLY A 65 -6.21 10.25 6.14
C GLY A 65 -6.40 9.09 5.17
N ILE A 66 -5.80 9.14 3.97
CA ILE A 66 -5.89 8.08 2.96
C ILE A 66 -4.64 7.21 3.06
N GLU A 67 -4.79 5.97 3.49
CA GLU A 67 -3.65 5.06 3.58
C GLU A 67 -3.14 4.68 2.18
N VAL A 68 -1.84 4.78 1.95
CA VAL A 68 -1.22 4.37 0.69
C VAL A 68 -0.50 3.06 0.86
N THR A 69 -0.89 2.07 0.05
CA THR A 69 -0.24 0.77 -0.06
C THR A 69 0.45 0.66 -1.42
N LEU A 70 1.76 0.43 -1.43
CA LEU A 70 2.53 0.19 -2.66
C LEU A 70 2.71 -1.31 -2.86
N SER A 71 2.32 -1.81 -4.03
CA SER A 71 2.51 -3.20 -4.44
C SER A 71 3.28 -3.28 -5.76
N GLY A 72 4.13 -4.30 -5.92
CA GLY A 72 4.92 -4.50 -7.13
C GLY A 72 6.08 -3.52 -7.30
N VAL A 73 6.44 -2.77 -6.26
CA VAL A 73 7.61 -1.87 -6.27
C VAL A 73 8.90 -2.61 -5.91
N THR A 74 8.79 -3.70 -5.16
CA THR A 74 9.91 -4.54 -4.74
C THR A 74 9.45 -6.00 -4.54
N THR A 75 10.39 -6.90 -4.36
CA THR A 75 10.16 -8.33 -4.10
C THR A 75 10.89 -8.76 -2.82
N SER A 76 10.62 -9.98 -2.34
CA SER A 76 11.36 -10.59 -1.24
C SER A 76 12.88 -10.61 -1.46
N ALA A 77 13.31 -10.77 -2.71
CA ALA A 77 14.74 -10.83 -3.05
C ALA A 77 15.44 -9.46 -3.06
N THR A 78 14.71 -8.37 -3.30
CA THR A 78 15.29 -7.04 -3.53
C THR A 78 14.94 -6.00 -2.47
N VAL A 79 13.97 -6.29 -1.61
CA VAL A 79 13.59 -5.37 -0.55
C VAL A 79 14.71 -5.18 0.46
N ASP A 80 14.97 -3.93 0.80
CA ASP A 80 15.89 -3.53 1.85
C ASP A 80 15.34 -2.33 2.63
N ARG A 81 16.08 -1.88 3.64
CA ARG A 81 15.70 -0.73 4.46
C ARG A 81 15.56 0.55 3.63
N ALA A 82 16.46 0.81 2.69
CA ALA A 82 16.43 2.00 1.85
C ALA A 82 15.15 2.07 1.02
N THR A 83 14.74 0.94 0.41
CA THR A 83 13.47 0.83 -0.33
C THR A 83 12.25 1.18 0.55
N LEU A 84 12.24 0.75 1.80
CA LEU A 84 11.15 1.06 2.73
C LEU A 84 11.15 2.53 3.17
N GLU A 85 12.34 3.11 3.38
CA GLU A 85 12.50 4.52 3.73
C GLU A 85 12.08 5.44 2.58
N GLU A 86 12.44 5.10 1.34
CA GLU A 86 11.97 5.80 0.14
C GLU A 86 10.45 5.73 0.00
N ALA A 87 9.85 4.56 0.21
CA ALA A 87 8.39 4.39 0.18
C ALA A 87 7.72 5.24 1.27
N ALA A 88 8.26 5.24 2.47
CA ALA A 88 7.76 6.05 3.58
C ALA A 88 7.89 7.56 3.30
N ALA A 89 8.99 8.00 2.71
CA ALA A 89 9.20 9.40 2.32
C ALA A 89 8.20 9.88 1.26
N LEU A 90 7.71 8.96 0.41
CA LEU A 90 6.62 9.23 -0.53
C LEU A 90 5.22 9.23 0.13
N GLY A 91 5.12 8.89 1.42
CA GLY A 91 3.86 8.82 2.15
C GLY A 91 3.19 7.45 2.15
N ALA A 92 3.88 6.40 1.71
CA ALA A 92 3.35 5.04 1.80
C ALA A 92 3.32 4.55 3.25
N ARG A 93 2.21 3.98 3.65
CA ARG A 93 2.06 3.34 4.96
C ARG A 93 2.37 1.86 4.92
N ARG A 94 2.24 1.24 3.76
CA ARG A 94 2.44 -0.20 3.58
C ARG A 94 3.12 -0.49 2.25
N VAL A 95 4.02 -1.45 2.26
CA VAL A 95 4.62 -2.02 1.06
C VAL A 95 4.29 -3.51 1.02
N VAL A 96 3.72 -3.97 -0.08
CA VAL A 96 3.45 -5.38 -0.33
C VAL A 96 4.61 -5.95 -1.13
N ILE A 97 5.26 -6.97 -0.59
CA ILE A 97 6.32 -7.72 -1.27
C ILE A 97 5.78 -9.06 -1.78
N ASN A 98 6.18 -9.42 -2.97
CA ASN A 98 5.87 -10.73 -3.54
C ASN A 98 6.99 -11.71 -3.23
N LEU A 99 6.63 -12.93 -2.83
CA LEU A 99 7.57 -14.04 -2.69
C LEU A 99 7.88 -14.63 -4.06
N GLY A 100 9.10 -15.08 -4.27
CA GLY A 100 9.52 -15.74 -5.50
C GLY A 100 9.14 -17.22 -5.55
N SER A 101 9.06 -17.87 -4.39
CA SER A 101 8.76 -19.31 -4.29
C SER A 101 7.33 -19.57 -3.82
N ALA A 102 6.71 -20.60 -4.40
CA ALA A 102 5.45 -21.16 -3.93
C ALA A 102 5.66 -22.35 -2.96
N GLU A 103 6.90 -22.81 -2.79
CA GLU A 103 7.25 -23.88 -1.86
C GLU A 103 7.42 -23.29 -0.47
N LEU A 104 6.79 -23.89 0.56
CA LEU A 104 6.64 -23.31 1.90
C LEU A 104 7.99 -23.05 2.57
N ALA A 105 8.92 -24.00 2.55
CA ALA A 105 10.21 -23.86 3.21
C ALA A 105 11.02 -22.71 2.58
N ALA A 106 11.08 -22.67 1.25
CA ALA A 106 11.75 -21.60 0.52
C ALA A 106 11.08 -20.23 0.73
N ALA A 107 9.76 -20.17 0.80
CA ALA A 107 9.03 -18.94 1.09
C ALA A 107 9.33 -18.41 2.50
N LEU A 108 9.44 -19.28 3.50
CA LEU A 108 9.82 -18.92 4.87
C LEU A 108 11.26 -18.39 4.94
N ASP A 109 12.18 -19.01 4.21
CA ASP A 109 13.57 -18.55 4.12
C ASP A 109 13.65 -17.16 3.44
N GLU A 110 12.90 -16.96 2.35
CA GLU A 110 12.82 -15.65 1.69
C GLU A 110 12.29 -14.56 2.61
N LEU A 111 11.26 -14.85 3.42
CA LEU A 111 10.71 -13.90 4.39
C LEU A 111 11.74 -13.58 5.49
N GLY A 112 12.44 -14.59 6.01
CA GLY A 112 13.49 -14.40 7.00
C GLY A 112 14.63 -13.52 6.48
N GLN A 113 15.09 -13.74 5.27
CA GLN A 113 16.12 -12.93 4.62
C GLN A 113 15.62 -11.49 4.35
N ALA A 114 14.39 -11.32 3.91
CA ALA A 114 13.79 -10.00 3.70
C ALA A 114 13.70 -9.24 5.04
N ALA A 115 13.26 -9.89 6.12
CA ALA A 115 13.20 -9.31 7.46
C ALA A 115 14.58 -8.83 7.94
N GLN A 116 15.63 -9.63 7.72
CA GLN A 116 17.00 -9.27 8.07
C GLN A 116 17.49 -8.03 7.28
N ARG A 117 17.27 -7.99 5.95
CA ARG A 117 17.69 -6.85 5.11
C ARG A 117 16.95 -5.55 5.44
N THR A 118 15.70 -5.65 5.84
CA THR A 118 14.88 -4.49 6.21
C THR A 118 15.05 -4.07 7.66
N GLY A 119 15.62 -4.94 8.50
CA GLY A 119 15.71 -4.73 9.95
C GLY A 119 14.38 -4.83 10.66
N LEU A 120 13.38 -5.45 10.04
CA LEU A 120 12.10 -5.74 10.66
C LEU A 120 12.22 -7.01 11.47
N THR A 121 11.90 -6.92 12.77
CA THR A 121 11.79 -8.09 13.63
C THR A 121 10.36 -8.61 13.57
N PRO A 122 10.13 -9.94 13.41
CA PRO A 122 8.80 -10.49 13.57
C PRO A 122 8.23 -10.12 14.94
N PRO A 123 6.94 -9.83 15.06
CA PRO A 123 6.34 -9.72 16.39
C PRO A 123 6.50 -11.07 17.13
N ASP A 124 6.83 -10.99 18.43
CA ASP A 124 6.87 -12.14 19.34
C ASP A 124 5.50 -12.83 19.45
#